data_fe289dfa0d0588d76578b8ccd0f34a72
#
_entry.id   fe289dfa0d0588d76578b8ccd0f34a72
#
_cell.length_a   1.000
_cell.length_b   1.000
_cell.length_c   1.000
_cell.angle_alpha   90.00
_cell.angle_beta   90.00
_cell.angle_gamma   90.00
#
_symmetry.space_group_name_H-M   'P 1'
#
loop_
_entity.id
_entity.type
_entity.pdbx_description
1 polymer ?
#
loop_
_entity_poly.entity_id
_entity_poly.type
_entity_poly.pdbx_seq_one_letter_code
_entity_poly.pdbx_strand_id
1 'polypeptide(L)'
;DDNAVLSQGDIGPEAGKPVMESKCALFKRIVNVDAIPLCVRSKDVDEIVNTVRLLAGSFGGVNLEDISAPRCFEIEKRLKECCDIPFFHDDQHGTAVVTLAAMLNALKLTGKDIHQIKVVTSGAGAAGIAIIRLLIAMGLDPHHVILCDRHGAIYEGRDNLNAQKEEMAAITNSGHKKGTLAEMLVGADVFIGVSAPGCVTPEMVKAMAKDPIIFAMANPTPEIMPDLALASGAAVMGTGRSDFPNQINNVLAFPGIFRGALDVRACEIGRAHV
;
A
#
# COMPACT_ATOMS: atom_id res chain seq x y z
N ASP A 1 7.60 -2.68 13.53
CA ASP A 1 7.78 -1.58 14.43
C ASP A 1 6.49 -1.23 15.18
N ASP A 2 5.39 -0.79 14.63
CA ASP A 2 4.36 -0.28 15.51
C ASP A 2 2.92 -0.46 15.04
N ASN A 3 2.41 0.27 14.09
CA ASN A 3 0.98 0.21 13.77
C ASN A 3 0.63 -0.80 12.68
N ALA A 4 1.62 -1.38 12.05
CA ALA A 4 1.43 -2.13 10.84
C ALA A 4 1.44 -3.65 11.03
N VAL A 5 2.01 -4.16 12.12
CA VAL A 5 2.20 -5.61 12.32
C VAL A 5 0.86 -6.33 12.40
N LEU A 6 0.40 -6.89 11.28
CA LEU A 6 -0.86 -7.64 11.14
C LEU A 6 -2.07 -6.96 11.82
N SER A 7 -2.14 -5.64 11.78
CA SER A 7 -3.17 -4.84 12.47
C SER A 7 -3.20 -4.98 14.00
N GLN A 8 -2.16 -5.55 14.60
CA GLN A 8 -2.05 -5.69 16.06
C GLN A 8 -1.50 -4.42 16.74
N GLY A 9 -1.06 -3.45 15.94
CA GLY A 9 -0.42 -2.24 16.46
C GLY A 9 1.04 -2.47 16.88
N ASP A 10 1.50 -1.67 17.81
CA ASP A 10 2.86 -1.73 18.33
C ASP A 10 3.03 -2.91 19.30
N ILE A 11 3.46 -4.03 18.77
CA ILE A 11 3.71 -5.26 19.56
C ILE A 11 5.19 -5.42 19.98
N GLY A 12 6.04 -4.50 19.55
CA GLY A 12 7.48 -4.54 19.84
C GLY A 12 8.27 -5.50 18.95
N PRO A 13 9.62 -5.38 18.97
CA PRO A 13 10.49 -6.13 18.08
C PRO A 13 10.47 -7.64 18.33
N GLU A 14 10.33 -8.08 19.56
CA GLU A 14 10.29 -9.50 19.89
C GLU A 14 9.06 -10.19 19.36
N ALA A 15 7.88 -9.60 19.55
CA ALA A 15 6.63 -10.15 19.06
C ALA A 15 6.47 -9.98 17.54
N GLY A 16 7.11 -8.98 16.94
CA GLY A 16 7.17 -8.78 15.48
C GLY A 16 8.13 -9.72 14.76
N LYS A 17 9.08 -10.32 15.45
CA LYS A 17 10.11 -11.16 14.84
C LYS A 17 9.57 -12.35 14.02
N PRO A 18 8.53 -13.10 14.45
CA PRO A 18 7.97 -14.20 13.65
C PRO A 18 7.46 -13.75 12.27
N VAL A 19 6.97 -12.52 12.14
CA VAL A 19 6.56 -11.95 10.85
C VAL A 19 7.77 -11.78 9.94
N MET A 20 8.87 -11.25 10.46
CA MET A 20 10.13 -11.09 9.71
C MET A 20 10.72 -12.45 9.31
N GLU A 21 10.68 -13.45 10.20
CA GLU A 21 11.11 -14.82 9.90
C GLU A 21 10.25 -15.44 8.79
N SER A 22 8.95 -15.21 8.81
CA SER A 22 8.04 -15.64 7.73
C SER A 22 8.40 -15.00 6.40
N LYS A 23 8.70 -13.71 6.37
CA LYS A 23 9.19 -13.02 5.16
C LYS A 23 10.50 -13.64 4.64
N CYS A 24 11.45 -13.94 5.52
CA CYS A 24 12.69 -14.61 5.14
C CYS A 24 12.45 -16.01 4.54
N ALA A 25 11.52 -16.78 5.10
CA ALA A 25 11.13 -18.08 4.56
C ALA A 25 10.50 -17.95 3.15
N LEU A 26 9.69 -16.91 2.92
CA LEU A 26 9.11 -16.62 1.61
C LEU A 26 10.18 -16.25 0.58
N PHE A 27 11.16 -15.42 0.92
CA PHE A 27 12.31 -15.13 0.06
C PHE A 27 13.03 -16.41 -0.35
N LYS A 28 13.32 -17.27 0.61
CA LYS A 28 13.99 -18.55 0.33
C LYS A 28 13.13 -19.47 -0.52
N ARG A 29 11.88 -19.64 -0.17
CA ARG A 29 10.95 -20.57 -0.82
C ARG A 29 10.61 -20.20 -2.26
N ILE A 30 10.39 -18.90 -2.53
CA ILE A 30 9.85 -18.43 -3.81
C ILE A 30 10.99 -18.15 -4.81
N VAL A 31 12.06 -17.50 -4.36
CA VAL A 31 13.12 -16.99 -5.26
C VAL A 31 14.54 -17.42 -4.88
N ASN A 32 14.67 -18.32 -3.92
CA ASN A 32 15.97 -18.83 -3.44
C ASN A 32 16.96 -17.70 -3.03
N VAL A 33 16.46 -16.70 -2.33
CA VAL A 33 17.27 -15.65 -1.72
C VAL A 33 17.39 -15.92 -0.23
N ASP A 34 18.61 -15.87 0.30
CA ASP A 34 18.85 -15.96 1.74
C ASP A 34 18.58 -14.59 2.39
N ALA A 35 17.72 -14.56 3.38
CA ALA A 35 17.35 -13.36 4.10
C ALA A 35 17.53 -13.56 5.61
N ILE A 36 17.88 -12.49 6.31
CA ILE A 36 18.12 -12.49 7.76
C ILE A 36 17.11 -11.55 8.40
N PRO A 37 16.28 -12.02 9.36
CA PRO A 37 15.31 -11.17 10.04
C PRO A 37 16.02 -10.28 11.07
N LEU A 38 15.83 -8.97 10.95
CA LEU A 38 16.33 -7.97 11.88
C LEU A 38 15.16 -7.17 12.45
N CYS A 39 15.09 -7.07 13.77
CA CYS A 39 14.10 -6.26 14.48
C CYS A 39 14.82 -5.23 15.35
N VAL A 40 14.70 -3.97 15.03
CA VAL A 40 15.35 -2.87 15.76
C VAL A 40 14.43 -2.36 16.85
N ARG A 41 14.95 -2.32 18.10
CA ARG A 41 14.21 -1.80 19.26
C ARG A 41 14.36 -0.28 19.35
N SER A 42 13.90 0.42 18.33
CA SER A 42 13.84 1.88 18.32
C SER A 42 12.77 2.38 17.39
N LYS A 43 12.23 3.56 17.70
CA LYS A 43 11.34 4.35 16.83
C LYS A 43 12.01 5.64 16.37
N ASP A 44 13.22 5.89 16.84
CA ASP A 44 14.01 7.04 16.43
C ASP A 44 14.58 6.83 15.03
N VAL A 45 14.35 7.81 14.16
CA VAL A 45 14.78 7.75 12.76
C VAL A 45 16.29 7.68 12.63
N ASP A 46 17.02 8.46 13.44
CA ASP A 46 18.49 8.50 13.39
C ASP A 46 19.10 7.17 13.85
N GLU A 47 18.55 6.58 14.91
CA GLU A 47 19.00 5.28 15.41
C GLU A 47 18.75 4.17 14.38
N ILE A 48 17.57 4.14 13.76
CA ILE A 48 17.23 3.14 12.73
C ILE A 48 18.14 3.29 11.50
N VAL A 49 18.25 4.51 10.97
CA VAL A 49 19.10 4.78 9.80
C VAL A 49 20.55 4.44 10.08
N ASN A 50 21.09 4.85 11.23
CA ASN A 50 22.47 4.54 11.57
C ASN A 50 22.72 3.04 11.77
N THR A 51 21.81 2.33 12.44
CA THR A 51 21.88 0.87 12.61
C THR A 51 21.92 0.15 11.27
N VAL A 52 20.99 0.45 10.38
CA VAL A 52 20.91 -0.20 9.07
C VAL A 52 22.12 0.16 8.21
N ARG A 53 22.57 1.41 8.21
CA ARG A 53 23.78 1.87 7.49
C ARG A 53 25.03 1.10 7.92
N LEU A 54 25.20 0.86 9.22
CA LEU A 54 26.36 0.09 9.74
C LEU A 54 26.33 -1.38 9.33
N LEU A 55 25.14 -1.94 9.11
CA LEU A 55 24.95 -3.33 8.68
C LEU A 55 24.94 -3.50 7.14
N ALA A 56 24.72 -2.44 6.38
CA ALA A 56 24.47 -2.48 4.95
C ALA A 56 25.57 -3.21 4.15
N GLY A 57 26.86 -3.07 4.55
CA GLY A 57 27.95 -3.75 3.89
C GLY A 57 27.94 -5.30 3.98
N SER A 58 27.05 -5.87 4.78
CA SER A 58 26.88 -7.33 4.90
C SER A 58 25.76 -7.89 4.01
N PHE A 59 25.00 -7.03 3.32
CA PHE A 59 23.78 -7.40 2.59
C PHE A 59 23.80 -6.90 1.15
N GLY A 60 23.10 -7.62 0.27
CA GLY A 60 22.88 -7.20 -1.10
C GLY A 60 21.64 -6.28 -1.28
N GLY A 61 20.83 -6.11 -0.24
CA GLY A 61 19.66 -5.25 -0.23
C GLY A 61 18.92 -5.36 1.10
N VAL A 62 18.02 -4.42 1.39
CA VAL A 62 17.22 -4.39 2.62
C VAL A 62 15.75 -4.18 2.31
N ASN A 63 14.92 -5.09 2.77
CA ASN A 63 13.47 -4.92 2.84
C ASN A 63 13.10 -4.20 4.14
N LEU A 64 12.51 -3.01 4.03
CA LEU A 64 11.93 -2.31 5.16
C LEU A 64 10.49 -2.78 5.34
N GLU A 65 10.15 -3.16 6.56
CA GLU A 65 8.86 -3.76 6.88
C GLU A 65 8.30 -3.18 8.18
N ASP A 66 6.98 -3.01 8.24
CA ASP A 66 6.26 -2.61 9.43
C ASP A 66 6.79 -1.33 10.11
N ILE A 67 7.21 -0.37 9.32
CA ILE A 67 7.59 0.97 9.79
C ILE A 67 6.45 1.94 9.47
N SER A 68 5.86 2.53 10.50
CA SER A 68 4.70 3.39 10.32
C SER A 68 5.02 4.73 9.65
N ALA A 69 4.03 5.25 8.90
CA ALA A 69 4.09 6.61 8.40
C ALA A 69 3.93 7.62 9.57
N PRO A 70 4.61 8.81 9.52
CA PRO A 70 5.42 9.30 8.39
C PRO A 70 6.88 8.85 8.39
N ARG A 71 7.37 8.20 9.46
CA ARG A 71 8.79 7.84 9.62
C ARG A 71 9.35 6.98 8.51
N CYS A 72 8.55 6.04 7.99
CA CYS A 72 8.96 5.15 6.91
C CYS A 72 9.45 5.88 5.67
N PHE A 73 8.86 7.03 5.33
CA PHE A 73 9.27 7.82 4.17
C PHE A 73 10.65 8.44 4.35
N GLU A 74 10.90 8.99 5.55
CA GLU A 74 12.19 9.60 5.88
C GLU A 74 13.29 8.55 5.99
N ILE A 75 13.03 7.44 6.67
CA ILE A 75 14.00 6.35 6.82
C ILE A 75 14.41 5.80 5.46
N GLU A 76 13.45 5.48 4.59
CA GLU A 76 13.74 4.96 3.26
C GLU A 76 14.56 5.95 2.43
N LYS A 77 14.15 7.23 2.42
CA LYS A 77 14.87 8.28 1.70
C LYS A 77 16.32 8.39 2.16
N ARG A 78 16.56 8.52 3.46
CA ARG A 78 17.90 8.69 4.03
C ARG A 78 18.80 7.47 3.81
N LEU A 79 18.25 6.26 3.88
CA LEU A 79 18.99 5.03 3.59
C LEU A 79 19.42 4.96 2.12
N LYS A 80 18.56 5.35 1.18
CA LYS A 80 18.90 5.44 -0.24
C LYS A 80 19.98 6.48 -0.53
N GLU A 81 20.04 7.56 0.27
CA GLU A 81 21.05 8.61 0.11
C GLU A 81 22.44 8.23 0.70
N CYS A 82 22.49 7.33 1.67
CA CYS A 82 23.72 7.05 2.42
C CYS A 82 24.29 5.63 2.22
N CYS A 83 23.67 4.79 1.40
CA CYS A 83 24.10 3.41 1.16
C CYS A 83 24.06 3.05 -0.33
N ASP A 84 24.93 2.11 -0.74
CA ASP A 84 25.09 1.68 -2.13
C ASP A 84 24.33 0.38 -2.48
N ILE A 85 23.40 -0.04 -1.62
CA ILE A 85 22.56 -1.23 -1.83
C ILE A 85 21.07 -0.80 -1.91
N PRO A 86 20.22 -1.59 -2.59
CA PRO A 86 18.82 -1.25 -2.74
C PRO A 86 18.04 -1.36 -1.42
N PHE A 87 17.21 -0.35 -1.16
CA PHE A 87 16.22 -0.30 -0.09
C PHE A 87 14.82 -0.29 -0.68
N PHE A 88 13.96 -1.11 -0.14
CA PHE A 88 12.59 -1.25 -0.60
C PHE A 88 11.64 -1.37 0.59
N HIS A 89 10.70 -0.43 0.72
CA HIS A 89 9.68 -0.50 1.76
C HIS A 89 8.45 -1.23 1.20
N ASP A 90 8.28 -2.47 1.63
CA ASP A 90 7.29 -3.38 1.04
C ASP A 90 5.84 -2.91 1.24
N ASP A 91 5.51 -2.38 2.42
CA ASP A 91 4.17 -1.84 2.71
C ASP A 91 3.77 -0.69 1.78
N GLN A 92 4.76 0.07 1.28
CA GLN A 92 4.52 1.13 0.30
C GLN A 92 4.52 0.56 -1.12
N HIS A 93 5.68 0.09 -1.55
CA HIS A 93 5.96 -0.17 -2.96
C HIS A 93 5.46 -1.54 -3.41
N GLY A 94 5.61 -2.57 -2.58
CA GLY A 94 5.09 -3.90 -2.87
C GLY A 94 3.58 -3.89 -3.00
N THR A 95 2.90 -3.24 -2.05
CA THR A 95 1.44 -3.07 -2.08
C THR A 95 0.99 -2.24 -3.29
N ALA A 96 1.72 -1.18 -3.64
CA ALA A 96 1.39 -0.38 -4.83
C ALA A 96 1.52 -1.17 -6.14
N VAL A 97 2.58 -1.96 -6.30
CA VAL A 97 2.82 -2.78 -7.51
C VAL A 97 1.72 -3.83 -7.69
N VAL A 98 1.36 -4.57 -6.63
CA VAL A 98 0.30 -5.60 -6.76
C VAL A 98 -1.07 -4.98 -6.99
N THR A 99 -1.34 -3.82 -6.40
CA THR A 99 -2.59 -3.09 -6.63
C THR A 99 -2.68 -2.59 -8.06
N LEU A 100 -1.59 -2.04 -8.62
CA LEU A 100 -1.55 -1.64 -10.03
C LEU A 100 -1.79 -2.84 -10.96
N ALA A 101 -1.14 -3.98 -10.72
CA ALA A 101 -1.33 -5.19 -11.52
C ALA A 101 -2.79 -5.66 -11.48
N ALA A 102 -3.42 -5.65 -10.30
CA ALA A 102 -4.84 -5.96 -10.14
C ALA A 102 -5.73 -4.94 -10.87
N MET A 103 -5.40 -3.63 -10.76
CA MET A 103 -6.14 -2.56 -11.42
C MET A 103 -6.14 -2.71 -12.93
N LEU A 104 -4.97 -2.93 -13.55
CA LEU A 104 -4.86 -3.11 -15.00
C LEU A 104 -5.69 -4.29 -15.52
N ASN A 105 -5.77 -5.38 -14.76
CA ASN A 105 -6.61 -6.52 -15.11
C ASN A 105 -8.10 -6.23 -14.89
N ALA A 106 -8.46 -5.58 -13.77
CA ALA A 106 -9.85 -5.22 -13.49
C ALA A 106 -10.42 -4.24 -14.52
N LEU A 107 -9.62 -3.28 -14.98
CA LEU A 107 -10.00 -2.34 -16.04
C LEU A 107 -10.28 -3.06 -17.35
N LYS A 108 -9.46 -4.06 -17.72
CA LYS A 108 -9.71 -4.90 -18.91
C LYS A 108 -11.03 -5.66 -18.82
N LEU A 109 -11.33 -6.22 -17.63
CA LEU A 109 -12.57 -6.99 -17.42
C LEU A 109 -13.82 -6.12 -17.45
N THR A 110 -13.74 -4.90 -16.93
CA THR A 110 -14.88 -3.97 -16.85
C THR A 110 -15.01 -3.03 -18.06
N GLY A 111 -14.00 -3.00 -18.93
CA GLY A 111 -13.95 -2.07 -20.06
C GLY A 111 -13.78 -0.61 -19.66
N LYS A 112 -13.30 -0.34 -18.44
CA LYS A 112 -13.08 1.03 -17.93
C LYS A 112 -11.71 1.56 -18.33
N ASP A 113 -11.63 2.87 -18.54
CA ASP A 113 -10.41 3.60 -18.89
C ASP A 113 -9.78 4.22 -17.64
N ILE A 114 -8.48 3.97 -17.42
CA ILE A 114 -7.73 4.49 -16.29
C ILE A 114 -7.77 6.03 -16.21
N HIS A 115 -7.83 6.71 -17.35
CA HIS A 115 -7.90 8.18 -17.42
C HIS A 115 -9.24 8.77 -16.97
N GLN A 116 -10.30 7.95 -16.90
CA GLN A 116 -11.66 8.42 -16.66
C GLN A 116 -12.27 7.92 -15.35
N ILE A 117 -11.71 6.84 -14.77
CA ILE A 117 -12.22 6.25 -13.54
C ILE A 117 -12.13 7.20 -12.35
N LYS A 118 -13.16 7.14 -11.49
CA LYS A 118 -13.16 7.80 -10.18
C LYS A 118 -12.74 6.82 -9.11
N VAL A 119 -11.67 7.15 -8.40
CA VAL A 119 -11.06 6.29 -7.38
C VAL A 119 -11.25 6.89 -6.00
N VAL A 120 -11.75 6.10 -5.07
CA VAL A 120 -11.83 6.46 -3.66
C VAL A 120 -11.00 5.49 -2.85
N THR A 121 -10.14 6.01 -1.97
CA THR A 121 -9.38 5.16 -1.05
C THR A 121 -9.87 5.30 0.39
N SER A 122 -9.86 4.21 1.14
CA SER A 122 -9.90 4.24 2.60
C SER A 122 -8.52 3.84 3.13
N GLY A 123 -7.87 4.79 3.80
CA GLY A 123 -6.48 4.71 4.24
C GLY A 123 -5.56 5.63 3.43
N ALA A 124 -5.11 6.70 4.08
CA ALA A 124 -4.16 7.68 3.54
C ALA A 124 -2.82 7.61 4.30
N GLY A 125 -2.38 6.41 4.59
CA GLY A 125 -1.06 6.09 5.13
C GLY A 125 -0.06 5.73 4.02
N ALA A 126 1.02 5.05 4.40
CA ALA A 126 2.11 4.67 3.49
C ALA A 126 1.62 3.93 2.24
N ALA A 127 0.81 2.89 2.41
CA ALA A 127 0.27 2.10 1.30
C ALA A 127 -0.66 2.92 0.40
N GLY A 128 -1.67 3.60 0.97
CA GLY A 128 -2.65 4.36 0.19
C GLY A 128 -2.02 5.45 -0.66
N ILE A 129 -1.08 6.21 -0.09
CA ILE A 129 -0.34 7.26 -0.81
C ILE A 129 0.51 6.65 -1.92
N ALA A 130 1.24 5.56 -1.66
CA ALA A 130 2.08 4.91 -2.64
C ALA A 130 1.28 4.34 -3.82
N ILE A 131 0.13 3.70 -3.53
CA ILE A 131 -0.79 3.18 -4.55
C ILE A 131 -1.26 4.32 -5.47
N ILE A 132 -1.78 5.40 -4.89
CA ILE A 132 -2.33 6.51 -5.69
C ILE A 132 -1.25 7.20 -6.52
N ARG A 133 -0.06 7.43 -5.96
CA ARG A 133 1.07 7.98 -6.72
C ARG A 133 1.45 7.10 -7.91
N LEU A 134 1.46 5.78 -7.73
CA LEU A 134 1.77 4.85 -8.82
C LEU A 134 0.67 4.84 -9.88
N LEU A 135 -0.61 4.83 -9.49
CA LEU A 135 -1.73 4.89 -10.44
C LEU A 135 -1.75 6.21 -11.24
N ILE A 136 -1.44 7.34 -10.60
CA ILE A 136 -1.29 8.64 -11.29
C ILE A 136 -0.13 8.59 -12.31
N ALA A 137 1.00 8.00 -11.93
CA ALA A 137 2.12 7.81 -12.86
C ALA A 137 1.78 6.94 -14.06
N MET A 138 0.77 6.07 -13.92
CA MET A 138 0.25 5.19 -14.99
C MET A 138 -0.95 5.79 -15.75
N GLY A 139 -1.29 7.04 -15.48
CA GLY A 139 -2.30 7.78 -16.26
C GLY A 139 -3.63 8.02 -15.55
N LEU A 140 -3.79 7.64 -14.28
CA LEU A 140 -4.97 8.01 -13.51
C LEU A 140 -5.01 9.53 -13.33
N ASP A 141 -6.13 10.16 -13.70
CA ASP A 141 -6.32 11.59 -13.48
C ASP A 141 -6.41 11.88 -11.96
N PRO A 142 -5.47 12.63 -11.38
CA PRO A 142 -5.49 12.93 -9.96
C PRO A 142 -6.75 13.69 -9.51
N HIS A 143 -7.39 14.45 -10.41
CA HIS A 143 -8.63 15.16 -10.11
C HIS A 143 -9.82 14.22 -9.85
N HIS A 144 -9.74 12.99 -10.32
CA HIS A 144 -10.73 11.94 -10.09
C HIS A 144 -10.46 11.08 -8.85
N VAL A 145 -9.45 11.43 -8.04
CA VAL A 145 -9.07 10.68 -6.85
C VAL A 145 -9.52 11.40 -5.58
N ILE A 146 -10.09 10.64 -4.65
CA ILE A 146 -10.37 11.09 -3.29
C ILE A 146 -9.77 10.10 -2.29
N LEU A 147 -8.80 10.57 -1.50
CA LEU A 147 -8.30 9.80 -0.37
C LEU A 147 -9.16 10.10 0.87
N CYS A 148 -9.49 9.05 1.62
CA CYS A 148 -10.16 9.17 2.90
C CYS A 148 -9.29 8.60 4.03
N ASP A 149 -9.33 9.26 5.18
CA ASP A 149 -8.82 8.71 6.43
C ASP A 149 -9.95 8.64 7.48
N ARG A 150 -9.60 8.37 8.75
CA ARG A 150 -10.59 8.27 9.84
C ARG A 150 -11.46 9.53 10.04
N HIS A 151 -11.07 10.65 9.47
CA HIS A 151 -11.81 11.92 9.54
C HIS A 151 -12.56 12.23 8.23
N GLY A 152 -12.63 11.30 7.29
CA GLY A 152 -13.27 11.46 5.98
C GLY A 152 -12.32 11.91 4.88
N ALA A 153 -12.87 12.57 3.88
CA ALA A 153 -12.14 12.98 2.68
C ALA A 153 -10.97 13.93 2.98
N ILE A 154 -9.85 13.71 2.30
CA ILE A 154 -8.68 14.60 2.31
C ILE A 154 -8.88 15.64 1.20
N TYR A 155 -8.68 16.91 1.53
CA TYR A 155 -8.76 18.05 0.63
C TYR A 155 -7.80 19.15 1.07
N GLU A 156 -7.42 20.00 0.16
CA GLU A 156 -6.52 21.13 0.43
C GLU A 156 -7.12 22.09 1.48
N GLY A 157 -6.31 22.43 2.48
CA GLY A 157 -6.73 23.28 3.61
C GLY A 157 -7.53 22.56 4.70
N ARG A 158 -7.59 21.22 4.70
CA ARG A 158 -8.12 20.45 5.83
C ARG A 158 -7.15 20.47 7.00
N ASP A 159 -7.64 20.67 8.20
CA ASP A 159 -6.85 20.58 9.44
C ASP A 159 -6.30 19.17 9.68
N ASN A 160 -5.23 19.08 10.45
CA ASN A 160 -4.62 17.83 10.93
C ASN A 160 -4.11 16.89 9.80
N LEU A 161 -3.59 17.45 8.72
CA LEU A 161 -2.84 16.72 7.71
C LEU A 161 -1.34 16.69 8.09
N ASN A 162 -0.67 15.58 7.79
CA ASN A 162 0.78 15.55 7.75
C ASN A 162 1.29 15.98 6.36
N ALA A 163 2.58 16.23 6.22
CA ALA A 163 3.16 16.73 4.97
C ALA A 163 2.80 15.89 3.74
N GLN A 164 2.80 14.55 3.85
CA GLN A 164 2.47 13.67 2.73
C GLN A 164 0.99 13.74 2.35
N LYS A 165 0.10 13.92 3.33
CA LYS A 165 -1.34 14.12 3.07
C LYS A 165 -1.60 15.51 2.49
N GLU A 166 -0.84 16.53 2.89
CA GLU A 166 -0.90 17.87 2.29
C GLU A 166 -0.48 17.83 0.82
N GLU A 167 0.62 17.15 0.49
CA GLU A 167 1.02 16.94 -0.90
C GLU A 167 -0.07 16.25 -1.72
N MET A 168 -0.70 15.20 -1.17
CA MET A 168 -1.79 14.51 -1.86
C MET A 168 -3.04 15.38 -1.98
N ALA A 169 -3.38 16.16 -0.97
CA ALA A 169 -4.51 17.09 -0.99
C ALA A 169 -4.34 18.17 -2.07
N ALA A 170 -3.11 18.62 -2.31
CA ALA A 170 -2.82 19.64 -3.32
C ALA A 170 -3.00 19.13 -4.77
N ILE A 171 -2.88 17.83 -5.01
CA ILE A 171 -2.97 17.25 -6.36
C ILE A 171 -4.24 16.43 -6.61
N THR A 172 -4.96 16.01 -5.56
CA THR A 172 -6.19 15.20 -5.67
C THR A 172 -7.41 15.98 -5.17
N ASN A 173 -8.60 15.42 -5.36
CA ASN A 173 -9.85 16.01 -4.88
C ASN A 173 -10.01 17.51 -5.23
N SER A 174 -9.76 17.86 -6.48
CA SER A 174 -9.78 19.25 -6.96
C SER A 174 -11.11 19.99 -6.71
N GLY A 175 -12.19 19.24 -6.53
CA GLY A 175 -13.49 19.79 -6.13
C GLY A 175 -13.63 20.08 -4.65
N HIS A 176 -12.58 19.91 -3.85
CA HIS A 176 -12.55 20.09 -2.39
C HIS A 176 -13.74 19.43 -1.69
N LYS A 177 -14.15 18.22 -2.18
CA LYS A 177 -15.26 17.47 -1.60
C LYS A 177 -14.94 17.11 -0.16
N LYS A 178 -15.91 17.38 0.71
CA LYS A 178 -15.86 17.11 2.14
C LYS A 178 -16.90 16.06 2.47
N GLY A 179 -16.63 15.21 3.46
CA GLY A 179 -17.61 14.23 3.93
C GLY A 179 -16.97 12.90 4.29
N THR A 180 -17.82 11.94 4.56
CA THR A 180 -17.49 10.58 4.98
C THR A 180 -17.08 9.71 3.79
N LEU A 181 -16.49 8.55 4.06
CA LEU A 181 -16.21 7.54 3.04
C LEU A 181 -17.46 7.16 2.24
N ALA A 182 -18.61 7.02 2.91
CA ALA A 182 -19.87 6.66 2.26
C ALA A 182 -20.30 7.69 1.22
N GLU A 183 -20.18 8.97 1.53
CA GLU A 183 -20.53 10.07 0.62
C GLU A 183 -19.57 10.13 -0.58
N MET A 184 -18.29 9.85 -0.35
CA MET A 184 -17.28 9.87 -1.43
C MET A 184 -17.44 8.69 -2.39
N LEU A 185 -17.93 7.52 -1.91
CA LEU A 185 -18.16 6.34 -2.73
C LEU A 185 -19.32 6.49 -3.71
N VAL A 186 -20.22 7.45 -3.52
CA VAL A 186 -21.33 7.68 -4.45
C VAL A 186 -20.80 7.98 -5.87
N GLY A 187 -21.12 7.09 -6.81
CA GLY A 187 -20.69 7.21 -8.20
C GLY A 187 -19.17 6.99 -8.44
N ALA A 188 -18.45 6.42 -7.48
CA ALA A 188 -17.07 6.01 -7.67
C ALA A 188 -16.98 4.71 -8.47
N ASP A 189 -15.99 4.60 -9.37
CA ASP A 189 -15.73 3.40 -10.16
C ASP A 189 -14.92 2.35 -9.41
N VAL A 190 -14.01 2.81 -8.55
CA VAL A 190 -13.06 1.97 -7.84
C VAL A 190 -12.99 2.37 -6.37
N PHE A 191 -13.06 1.37 -5.50
CA PHE A 191 -12.69 1.46 -4.10
C PHE A 191 -11.38 0.74 -3.83
N ILE A 192 -10.45 1.39 -3.11
CA ILE A 192 -9.19 0.80 -2.64
C ILE A 192 -9.13 0.94 -1.13
N GLY A 193 -9.21 -0.17 -0.42
CA GLY A 193 -9.14 -0.25 1.03
C GLY A 193 -7.76 -0.71 1.52
N VAL A 194 -7.11 0.09 2.36
CA VAL A 194 -5.86 -0.21 3.08
C VAL A 194 -5.96 0.37 4.50
N SER A 195 -7.08 0.13 5.17
CA SER A 195 -7.40 0.80 6.43
C SER A 195 -7.91 -0.15 7.52
N ALA A 196 -9.19 -0.14 7.78
CA ALA A 196 -9.80 -0.84 8.90
C ALA A 196 -10.86 -1.85 8.43
N PRO A 197 -10.98 -3.00 9.11
CA PRO A 197 -11.96 -4.01 8.76
C PRO A 197 -13.40 -3.47 8.84
N GLY A 198 -14.26 -3.92 7.90
CA GLY A 198 -15.69 -3.69 7.94
C GLY A 198 -16.13 -2.22 7.75
N CYS A 199 -15.27 -1.33 7.25
CA CYS A 199 -15.63 0.07 7.07
C CYS A 199 -16.46 0.35 5.80
N VAL A 200 -16.68 -0.63 4.94
CA VAL A 200 -17.53 -0.54 3.75
C VAL A 200 -18.75 -1.43 3.91
N THR A 201 -19.93 -0.87 3.63
CA THR A 201 -21.21 -1.60 3.73
C THR A 201 -21.74 -1.98 2.35
N PRO A 202 -22.67 -2.96 2.28
CA PRO A 202 -23.38 -3.29 1.04
C PRO A 202 -24.04 -2.08 0.35
N GLU A 203 -24.60 -1.15 1.13
CA GLU A 203 -25.26 0.07 0.63
C GLU A 203 -24.25 1.01 -0.04
N MET A 204 -23.04 1.13 0.52
CA MET A 204 -21.96 1.92 -0.07
C MET A 204 -21.56 1.34 -1.45
N VAL A 205 -21.45 0.01 -1.57
CA VAL A 205 -21.12 -0.63 -2.86
C VAL A 205 -22.23 -0.40 -3.88
N LYS A 206 -23.50 -0.52 -3.48
CA LYS A 206 -24.67 -0.25 -4.37
C LYS A 206 -24.75 1.20 -4.85
N ALA A 207 -24.18 2.14 -4.08
CA ALA A 207 -24.15 3.56 -4.44
C ALA A 207 -23.01 3.92 -5.41
N MET A 208 -22.08 3.03 -5.66
CA MET A 208 -20.97 3.23 -6.61
C MET A 208 -21.47 3.25 -8.06
N ALA A 209 -20.58 3.56 -8.97
CA ALA A 209 -20.86 3.52 -10.41
C ALA A 209 -21.19 2.09 -10.88
N LYS A 210 -21.71 1.98 -12.09
CA LYS A 210 -21.94 0.68 -12.73
C LYS A 210 -20.64 -0.13 -12.82
N ASP A 211 -20.74 -1.44 -12.58
CA ASP A 211 -19.62 -2.38 -12.61
C ASP A 211 -18.42 -1.95 -11.72
N PRO A 212 -18.65 -1.72 -10.40
CA PRO A 212 -17.61 -1.21 -9.52
C PRO A 212 -16.51 -2.24 -9.26
N ILE A 213 -15.29 -1.74 -9.10
CA ILE A 213 -14.09 -2.52 -8.74
C ILE A 213 -13.82 -2.29 -7.25
N ILE A 214 -13.71 -3.36 -6.49
CA ILE A 214 -13.48 -3.33 -5.03
C ILE A 214 -12.18 -4.04 -4.69
N PHE A 215 -11.21 -3.33 -4.15
CA PHE A 215 -9.98 -3.87 -3.58
C PHE A 215 -9.97 -3.60 -2.08
N ALA A 216 -10.41 -4.59 -1.29
CA ALA A 216 -10.48 -4.49 0.17
C ALA A 216 -9.30 -5.27 0.77
N MET A 217 -8.19 -4.57 1.01
CA MET A 217 -6.89 -5.20 1.28
C MET A 217 -6.49 -5.19 2.76
N ALA A 218 -7.33 -4.70 3.67
CA ALA A 218 -7.07 -4.79 5.11
C ALA A 218 -6.93 -6.25 5.55
N ASN A 219 -5.96 -6.52 6.41
CA ASN A 219 -5.69 -7.84 6.97
C ASN A 219 -5.77 -7.80 8.51
N PRO A 220 -6.25 -8.86 9.16
CA PRO A 220 -6.75 -10.14 8.61
C PRO A 220 -8.18 -10.08 8.07
N THR A 221 -8.95 -9.05 8.39
CA THR A 221 -10.33 -8.88 7.93
C THR A 221 -10.41 -7.71 6.96
N PRO A 222 -10.96 -7.91 5.74
CA PRO A 222 -11.06 -6.84 4.76
C PRO A 222 -12.10 -5.77 5.14
N GLU A 223 -12.07 -4.63 4.46
CA GLU A 223 -13.01 -3.53 4.62
C GLU A 223 -14.47 -3.93 4.33
N ILE A 224 -14.65 -4.90 3.45
CA ILE A 224 -15.90 -5.60 3.18
C ILE A 224 -15.59 -7.04 2.79
N MET A 225 -16.39 -7.99 3.25
CA MET A 225 -16.23 -9.40 2.87
C MET A 225 -16.60 -9.62 1.40
N PRO A 226 -15.87 -10.51 0.68
CA PRO A 226 -16.05 -10.71 -0.76
C PRO A 226 -17.46 -11.12 -1.17
N ASP A 227 -18.11 -11.98 -0.42
CA ASP A 227 -19.48 -12.42 -0.66
C ASP A 227 -20.48 -11.27 -0.59
N LEU A 228 -20.32 -10.38 0.39
CA LEU A 228 -21.15 -9.17 0.54
C LEU A 228 -20.91 -8.17 -0.59
N ALA A 229 -19.65 -7.95 -0.98
CA ALA A 229 -19.32 -7.05 -2.07
C ALA A 229 -19.92 -7.52 -3.41
N LEU A 230 -19.74 -8.81 -3.73
CA LEU A 230 -20.27 -9.42 -4.96
C LEU A 230 -21.80 -9.43 -4.96
N ALA A 231 -22.44 -9.79 -3.83
CA ALA A 231 -23.89 -9.72 -3.71
C ALA A 231 -24.45 -8.29 -3.82
N SER A 232 -23.62 -7.29 -3.58
CA SER A 232 -23.97 -5.87 -3.70
C SER A 232 -23.71 -5.27 -5.09
N GLY A 233 -23.20 -6.07 -6.03
CA GLY A 233 -23.02 -5.68 -7.42
C GLY A 233 -21.57 -5.34 -7.82
N ALA A 234 -20.57 -5.67 -7.00
CA ALA A 234 -19.17 -5.53 -7.41
C ALA A 234 -18.89 -6.40 -8.63
N ALA A 235 -18.37 -5.80 -9.71
CA ALA A 235 -17.96 -6.52 -10.91
C ALA A 235 -16.61 -7.23 -10.72
N VAL A 236 -15.72 -6.62 -9.96
CA VAL A 236 -14.42 -7.18 -9.57
C VAL A 236 -14.22 -6.99 -8.08
N MET A 237 -13.84 -8.06 -7.40
CA MET A 237 -13.51 -8.06 -5.98
C MET A 237 -12.15 -8.73 -5.75
N GLY A 238 -11.26 -8.04 -5.04
CA GLY A 238 -9.97 -8.57 -4.61
C GLY A 238 -9.70 -8.23 -3.14
N THR A 239 -8.94 -9.10 -2.47
CA THR A 239 -8.53 -8.92 -1.06
C THR A 239 -7.05 -9.16 -0.88
N GLY A 240 -6.50 -8.76 0.29
CA GLY A 240 -5.13 -9.12 0.69
C GLY A 240 -4.94 -10.58 1.09
N ARG A 241 -6.02 -11.38 1.19
CA ARG A 241 -6.03 -12.75 1.70
C ARG A 241 -5.84 -13.78 0.60
N SER A 242 -5.10 -14.85 0.93
CA SER A 242 -4.83 -15.98 0.02
C SER A 242 -5.97 -17.03 -0.03
N ASP A 243 -6.91 -16.97 0.90
CA ASP A 243 -8.05 -17.90 0.96
C ASP A 243 -9.28 -17.41 0.16
N PHE A 244 -9.17 -16.24 -0.48
CA PHE A 244 -10.16 -15.74 -1.43
C PHE A 244 -9.56 -15.60 -2.83
N PRO A 245 -10.39 -15.65 -3.89
CA PRO A 245 -9.96 -15.32 -5.24
C PRO A 245 -9.40 -13.90 -5.34
N ASN A 246 -8.53 -13.68 -6.35
CA ASN A 246 -7.95 -12.36 -6.64
C ASN A 246 -7.17 -11.77 -5.47
N GLN A 247 -6.20 -12.53 -4.96
CA GLN A 247 -5.31 -12.04 -3.92
C GLN A 247 -4.51 -10.82 -4.38
N ILE A 248 -4.57 -9.74 -3.61
CA ILE A 248 -3.78 -8.52 -3.80
C ILE A 248 -2.94 -8.33 -2.54
N ASN A 249 -1.78 -8.97 -2.53
CA ASN A 249 -0.86 -8.95 -1.39
C ASN A 249 0.57 -8.76 -1.89
N ASN A 250 1.36 -7.98 -1.18
CA ASN A 250 2.75 -7.65 -1.52
C ASN A 250 3.65 -8.88 -1.66
N VAL A 251 3.28 -10.01 -1.06
CA VAL A 251 3.99 -11.30 -1.22
C VAL A 251 4.10 -11.74 -2.69
N LEU A 252 3.22 -11.28 -3.55
CA LEU A 252 3.25 -11.56 -4.98
C LEU A 252 4.31 -10.74 -5.73
N ALA A 253 4.88 -9.69 -5.12
CA ALA A 253 5.81 -8.77 -5.76
C ALA A 253 7.21 -8.80 -5.14
N PHE A 254 7.36 -8.59 -3.83
CA PHE A 254 8.66 -8.32 -3.21
C PHE A 254 9.72 -9.42 -3.45
N PRO A 255 9.40 -10.73 -3.47
CA PRO A 255 10.44 -11.71 -3.68
C PRO A 255 11.07 -11.59 -5.07
N GLY A 256 10.24 -11.44 -6.10
CA GLY A 256 10.71 -11.27 -7.48
C GLY A 256 11.49 -9.98 -7.69
N ILE A 257 11.06 -8.88 -7.06
CA ILE A 257 11.74 -7.58 -7.11
C ILE A 257 13.17 -7.70 -6.55
N PHE A 258 13.32 -8.28 -5.36
CA PHE A 258 14.64 -8.47 -4.78
C PHE A 258 15.50 -9.46 -5.56
N ARG A 259 14.93 -10.53 -6.09
CA ARG A 259 15.66 -11.46 -6.96
C ARG A 259 16.24 -10.73 -8.18
N GLY A 260 15.39 -9.95 -8.86
CA GLY A 260 15.84 -9.15 -10.01
C GLY A 260 16.90 -8.11 -9.64
N ALA A 261 16.72 -7.39 -8.55
CA ALA A 261 17.68 -6.39 -8.07
C ALA A 261 19.05 -7.02 -7.75
N LEU A 262 19.05 -8.17 -7.07
CA LEU A 262 20.28 -8.89 -6.73
C LEU A 262 20.98 -9.48 -7.97
N ASP A 263 20.24 -9.99 -8.95
CA ASP A 263 20.81 -10.56 -10.17
C ASP A 263 21.62 -9.55 -10.99
N VAL A 264 21.17 -8.30 -11.01
CA VAL A 264 21.84 -7.21 -11.73
C VAL A 264 22.70 -6.33 -10.82
N ARG A 265 22.78 -6.66 -9.54
CA ARG A 265 23.47 -5.85 -8.51
C ARG A 265 23.03 -4.37 -8.54
N ALA A 266 21.72 -4.18 -8.60
CA ALA A 266 21.15 -2.84 -8.55
C ALA A 266 21.50 -2.15 -7.23
N CYS A 267 21.84 -0.87 -7.28
CA CYS A 267 22.01 -0.03 -6.10
C CYS A 267 20.70 0.65 -5.70
N GLU A 268 19.70 0.70 -6.60
CA GLU A 268 18.39 1.29 -6.37
C GLU A 268 17.30 0.45 -7.02
N ILE A 269 16.15 0.33 -6.33
CA ILE A 269 14.91 -0.18 -6.89
C ILE A 269 14.06 1.04 -7.22
N GLY A 270 14.08 1.43 -8.49
CA GLY A 270 13.29 2.54 -9.01
C GLY A 270 11.86 2.13 -9.33
N ARG A 271 10.96 3.12 -9.40
CA ARG A 271 9.57 2.86 -9.76
C ARG A 271 9.37 2.66 -11.22
N ALA A 272 10.30 2.70 -12.01
CA ALA A 272 9.86 2.91 -13.25
C ALA A 272 10.52 2.73 -14.42
N HIS A 273 10.65 1.75 -14.69
CA HIS A 273 10.75 1.61 -16.14
C HIS A 273 9.86 0.42 -16.48
N VAL A 274 8.58 0.64 -16.27
CA VAL A 274 7.52 -0.24 -16.77
C VAL A 274 7.04 0.31 -18.10
#